data_8350a9b1c0e577c8e26516667b25e7ec
#
_entry.id   8350a9b1c0e577c8e26516667b25e7ec
#
_cell.length_a   1.000
_cell.length_b   1.000
_cell.length_c   1.000
_cell.angle_alpha   90.00
_cell.angle_beta   90.00
_cell.angle_gamma   90.00
#
_symmetry.space_group_name_H-M   'P 1'
#
loop_
_entity.id
_entity.type
_entity.pdbx_description
1 polymer ?
#
loop_
_entity_poly.entity_id
_entity_poly.type
_entity_poly.pdbx_seq_one_letter_code
_entity_poly.pdbx_strand_id
1 'polypeptide(L)'
;IIGALMLAIGYTVVLGWIFKYAFLSITGGLYSLGTDMGAIGGTFGVTAPEAQTLGEALKAMASAGFFGIGNGVWQIVALVVSLAIMVMGIAGGIEKANKIMMPVLFGLFLVLAVYIATLPGAQEGYKYILKINPAGLADPKVWVFAFGQAFFSLSVAGNGSVIYGSYLPEGEDIPSSARNVAVFDTIAALLAALVIVPAMAAVLGAGISEVHGGPGLMFVYLVNVFNAMPGGR
;
A
#
# COMPACT_ATOMS: atom_id res chain seq x y z
N ILE A 1 -15.58 -18.67 -1.58
CA ILE A 1 -15.05 -18.68 -0.22
C ILE A 1 -13.52 -18.80 -0.21
N ILE A 2 -12.93 -19.79 -0.91
CA ILE A 2 -11.47 -20.01 -0.90
C ILE A 2 -10.70 -18.78 -1.43
N GLY A 3 -11.12 -18.19 -2.55
CA GLY A 3 -10.47 -17.00 -3.12
C GLY A 3 -10.50 -15.79 -2.17
N ALA A 4 -11.64 -15.54 -1.53
CA ALA A 4 -11.77 -14.46 -0.54
C ALA A 4 -10.91 -14.71 0.70
N LEU A 5 -10.80 -15.96 1.16
CA LEU A 5 -9.94 -16.34 2.28
C LEU A 5 -8.46 -16.13 1.94
N MET A 6 -8.01 -16.56 0.78
CA MET A 6 -6.62 -16.36 0.32
C MET A 6 -6.29 -14.87 0.19
N LEU A 7 -7.23 -14.08 -0.31
CA LEU A 7 -7.09 -12.63 -0.40
C LEU A 7 -6.96 -12.01 0.99
N ALA A 8 -7.80 -12.40 1.94
CA ALA A 8 -7.74 -11.91 3.32
C ALA A 8 -6.39 -12.24 4.00
N ILE A 9 -5.86 -13.44 3.79
CA ILE A 9 -4.52 -13.82 4.27
C ILE A 9 -3.44 -12.90 3.69
N GLY A 10 -3.47 -12.67 2.38
CA GLY A 10 -2.53 -11.77 1.72
C GLY A 10 -2.61 -10.33 2.24
N TYR A 11 -3.82 -9.81 2.44
CA TYR A 11 -4.02 -8.47 3.00
C TYR A 11 -3.52 -8.33 4.44
N THR A 12 -3.66 -9.36 5.28
CA THR A 12 -3.12 -9.29 6.66
C THR A 12 -1.60 -9.19 6.68
N VAL A 13 -0.90 -9.81 5.71
CA VAL A 13 0.56 -9.66 5.55
C VAL A 13 0.91 -8.21 5.23
N VAL A 14 0.25 -7.62 4.23
CA VAL A 14 0.49 -6.23 3.82
C VAL A 14 0.17 -5.25 4.94
N LEU A 15 -0.93 -5.46 5.66
CA LEU A 15 -1.26 -4.68 6.86
C LEU A 15 -0.17 -4.79 7.92
N GLY A 16 0.38 -5.97 8.13
CA GLY A 16 1.52 -6.18 9.03
C GLY A 16 2.71 -5.30 8.66
N TRP A 17 3.06 -5.21 7.37
CA TRP A 17 4.11 -4.32 6.90
C TRP A 17 3.79 -2.84 7.18
N ILE A 18 2.54 -2.43 6.93
CA ILE A 18 2.10 -1.05 7.20
C ILE A 18 2.25 -0.71 8.69
N PHE A 19 1.78 -1.58 9.58
CA PHE A 19 1.93 -1.37 11.03
C PHE A 19 3.39 -1.33 11.48
N LYS A 20 4.25 -2.24 10.95
CA LYS A 20 5.69 -2.25 11.21
C LYS A 20 6.31 -0.91 10.80
N TYR A 21 6.05 -0.46 9.59
CA TYR A 21 6.62 0.77 9.07
C TYR A 21 6.09 2.02 9.78
N ALA A 22 4.79 2.04 10.12
CA ALA A 22 4.22 3.12 10.94
C ALA A 22 4.92 3.21 12.31
N PHE A 23 5.13 2.07 12.97
CA PHE A 23 5.84 2.03 14.24
C PHE A 23 7.30 2.49 14.10
N LEU A 24 8.03 1.97 13.11
CA LEU A 24 9.42 2.36 12.86
C LEU A 24 9.54 3.84 12.46
N SER A 25 8.54 4.39 11.78
CA SER A 25 8.48 5.82 11.46
C SER A 25 8.32 6.66 12.72
N ILE A 26 7.32 6.33 13.57
CA ILE A 26 7.05 7.07 14.82
C ILE A 26 8.25 7.01 15.78
N THR A 27 8.92 5.88 15.88
CA THR A 27 10.10 5.70 16.74
C THR A 27 11.40 6.26 16.17
N GLY A 28 11.38 6.69 14.90
CA GLY A 28 12.55 7.18 14.18
C GLY A 28 13.46 6.07 13.63
N GLY A 29 13.08 4.81 13.76
CA GLY A 29 13.85 3.67 13.28
C GLY A 29 14.04 3.68 11.76
N LEU A 30 13.04 4.10 10.98
CA LEU A 30 13.20 4.25 9.53
C LEU A 30 14.12 5.43 9.17
N TYR A 31 14.03 6.52 9.90
CA TYR A 31 14.86 7.69 9.66
C TYR A 31 16.35 7.41 9.94
N SER A 32 16.65 6.56 10.93
CA SER A 32 18.03 6.15 11.27
C SER A 32 18.71 5.33 10.16
N LEU A 33 17.94 4.74 9.23
CA LEU A 33 18.47 4.04 8.06
C LEU A 33 18.99 4.98 6.96
N GLY A 34 18.68 6.27 7.06
CA GLY A 34 19.03 7.25 6.03
C GLY A 34 18.40 6.93 4.67
N THR A 35 19.13 7.20 3.61
CA THR A 35 18.72 6.93 2.22
C THR A 35 19.34 5.66 1.64
N ASP A 36 19.86 4.78 2.49
CA ASP A 36 20.45 3.51 2.05
C ASP A 36 19.36 2.51 1.65
N MET A 37 19.25 2.28 0.35
CA MET A 37 18.28 1.36 -0.23
C MET A 37 18.48 -0.10 0.24
N GLY A 38 19.72 -0.49 0.52
CA GLY A 38 20.03 -1.83 1.03
C GLY A 38 19.53 -2.02 2.46
N ALA A 39 19.76 -1.04 3.32
CA ALA A 39 19.29 -1.06 4.71
C ALA A 39 17.75 -1.01 4.79
N ILE A 40 17.12 -0.15 3.99
CA ILE A 40 15.65 -0.06 3.90
C ILE A 40 15.06 -1.37 3.35
N GLY A 41 15.64 -1.92 2.29
CA GLY A 41 15.24 -3.19 1.70
C GLY A 41 15.41 -4.36 2.66
N GLY A 42 16.51 -4.38 3.42
CA GLY A 42 16.74 -5.35 4.49
C GLY A 42 15.65 -5.30 5.56
N THR A 43 15.23 -4.11 5.97
CA THR A 43 14.13 -3.94 6.94
C THR A 43 12.80 -4.47 6.39
N PHE A 44 12.54 -4.26 5.11
CA PHE A 44 11.35 -4.80 4.43
C PHE A 44 11.40 -6.33 4.35
N GLY A 45 12.55 -6.88 3.96
CA GLY A 45 12.77 -8.31 3.77
C GLY A 45 12.95 -9.13 5.04
N VAL A 46 12.98 -8.52 6.24
CA VAL A 46 13.04 -9.27 7.51
C VAL A 46 11.74 -10.04 7.69
N THR A 47 11.72 -11.20 7.04
CA THR A 47 10.90 -12.33 7.45
C THR A 47 11.50 -12.91 8.71
N ALA A 48 10.71 -13.56 9.55
CA ALA A 48 11.29 -14.43 10.58
C ALA A 48 12.34 -15.32 9.88
N PRO A 49 13.58 -15.46 10.43
CA PRO A 49 14.55 -16.37 9.85
C PRO A 49 13.85 -17.70 9.57
N GLU A 50 14.26 -18.41 8.54
CA GLU A 50 13.71 -19.71 8.15
C GLU A 50 13.78 -20.67 9.34
N ALA A 51 12.89 -20.48 10.29
CA ALA A 51 12.79 -21.26 11.48
C ALA A 51 12.00 -22.51 11.11
N GLN A 52 12.65 -23.65 11.19
CA GLN A 52 12.00 -24.94 10.91
C GLN A 52 11.05 -25.35 12.04
N THR A 53 11.15 -24.70 13.20
CA THR A 53 10.30 -24.95 14.35
C THR A 53 9.78 -23.65 14.97
N LEU A 54 8.57 -23.70 15.56
CA LEU A 54 8.00 -22.58 16.29
C LEU A 54 8.92 -22.08 17.42
N GLY A 55 9.67 -22.98 18.06
CA GLY A 55 10.60 -22.63 19.14
C GLY A 55 11.80 -21.81 18.64
N GLU A 56 12.33 -22.11 17.44
CA GLU A 56 13.41 -21.35 16.82
C GLU A 56 12.89 -19.98 16.35
N ALA A 57 11.68 -19.92 15.79
CA ALA A 57 11.03 -18.66 15.44
C ALA A 57 10.87 -17.74 16.65
N LEU A 58 10.39 -18.27 17.77
CA LEU A 58 10.23 -17.51 19.02
C LEU A 58 11.57 -17.05 19.59
N LYS A 59 12.62 -17.89 19.58
CA LYS A 59 13.97 -17.50 20.01
C LYS A 59 14.57 -16.43 19.13
N ALA A 60 14.45 -16.57 17.81
CA ALA A 60 14.92 -15.57 16.84
C ALA A 60 14.21 -14.23 17.03
N MET A 61 12.89 -14.24 17.28
CA MET A 61 12.12 -13.05 17.60
C MET A 61 12.55 -12.41 18.92
N ALA A 62 12.82 -13.19 19.95
CA ALA A 62 13.29 -12.70 21.24
C ALA A 62 14.71 -12.11 21.18
N SER A 63 15.59 -12.70 20.35
CA SER A 63 16.98 -12.24 20.21
C SER A 63 17.14 -11.01 19.31
N ALA A 64 16.21 -10.80 18.37
CA ALA A 64 16.28 -9.69 17.42
C ALA A 64 15.95 -8.32 18.03
N GLY A 65 15.50 -8.28 19.29
CA GLY A 65 15.03 -7.05 19.93
C GLY A 65 13.74 -6.50 19.30
N PHE A 66 13.26 -5.39 19.85
CA PHE A 66 11.98 -4.80 19.41
C PHE A 66 12.00 -4.33 17.94
N PHE A 67 13.14 -3.91 17.43
CA PHE A 67 13.32 -3.48 16.04
C PHE A 67 13.50 -4.63 15.04
N GLY A 68 13.94 -5.78 15.50
CA GLY A 68 14.10 -6.99 14.69
C GLY A 68 12.93 -7.96 14.76
N ILE A 69 11.80 -7.53 15.33
CA ILE A 69 10.58 -8.33 15.36
C ILE A 69 10.14 -8.61 13.92
N GLY A 70 10.11 -9.88 13.56
CA GLY A 70 9.76 -10.32 12.22
C GLY A 70 8.36 -9.92 11.78
N ASN A 71 8.13 -9.88 10.49
CA ASN A 71 6.87 -9.47 9.89
C ASN A 71 5.65 -10.24 10.42
N GLY A 72 5.84 -11.48 10.88
CA GLY A 72 4.76 -12.31 11.44
C GLY A 72 4.10 -11.72 12.69
N VAL A 73 4.86 -11.09 13.58
CA VAL A 73 4.28 -10.45 14.78
C VAL A 73 3.46 -9.23 14.38
N TRP A 74 3.96 -8.44 13.44
CA TRP A 74 3.23 -7.29 12.93
C TRP A 74 1.94 -7.68 12.19
N GLN A 75 1.94 -8.86 11.56
CA GLN A 75 0.74 -9.43 10.97
C GLN A 75 -0.31 -9.77 12.05
N ILE A 76 0.12 -10.32 13.19
CA ILE A 76 -0.78 -10.58 14.33
C ILE A 76 -1.32 -9.26 14.89
N VAL A 77 -0.48 -8.26 15.07
CA VAL A 77 -0.91 -6.91 15.51
C VAL A 77 -1.97 -6.35 14.56
N ALA A 78 -1.70 -6.39 13.26
CA ALA A 78 -2.65 -5.93 12.25
C ALA A 78 -3.98 -6.67 12.30
N LEU A 79 -3.95 -8.00 12.48
CA LEU A 79 -5.14 -8.82 12.61
C LEU A 79 -5.96 -8.43 13.86
N VAL A 80 -5.31 -8.27 15.00
CA VAL A 80 -5.97 -7.88 16.25
C VAL A 80 -6.64 -6.51 16.12
N VAL A 81 -5.93 -5.51 15.56
CA VAL A 81 -6.49 -4.17 15.34
C VAL A 81 -7.67 -4.21 14.38
N SER A 82 -7.56 -4.96 13.27
CA SER A 82 -8.64 -5.10 12.31
C SER A 82 -9.89 -5.75 12.94
N LEU A 83 -9.69 -6.81 13.72
CA LEU A 83 -10.77 -7.46 14.45
C LEU A 83 -11.41 -6.53 15.48
N ALA A 84 -10.62 -5.73 16.21
CA ALA A 84 -11.14 -4.76 17.17
C ALA A 84 -12.05 -3.72 16.49
N ILE A 85 -11.65 -3.21 15.31
CA ILE A 85 -12.48 -2.29 14.52
C ILE A 85 -13.77 -2.98 14.06
N MET A 86 -13.68 -4.22 13.61
CA MET A 86 -14.85 -4.99 13.15
C MET A 86 -15.84 -5.28 14.28
N VAL A 87 -15.37 -5.55 15.49
CA VAL A 87 -16.21 -5.78 16.68
C VAL A 87 -17.04 -4.54 17.04
N MET A 88 -16.54 -3.33 16.74
CA MET A 88 -17.30 -2.10 16.94
C MET A 88 -18.45 -1.92 15.91
N GLY A 89 -18.59 -2.83 14.97
CA GLY A 89 -19.64 -2.82 13.96
C GLY A 89 -19.38 -1.86 12.79
N ILE A 90 -20.35 -1.76 11.90
CA ILE A 90 -20.21 -0.99 10.64
C ILE A 90 -20.17 0.50 10.91
N ALA A 91 -21.21 1.04 11.54
CA ALA A 91 -21.33 2.49 11.78
C ALA A 91 -20.34 3.02 12.84
N GLY A 92 -20.11 2.26 13.92
CA GLY A 92 -19.21 2.66 15.01
C GLY A 92 -17.73 2.40 14.73
N GLY A 93 -17.41 1.40 13.90
CA GLY A 93 -16.05 0.97 13.60
C GLY A 93 -15.63 1.36 12.19
N ILE A 94 -16.07 0.61 11.20
CA ILE A 94 -15.58 0.70 9.82
C ILE A 94 -15.86 2.08 9.21
N GLU A 95 -17.08 2.57 9.31
CA GLU A 95 -17.48 3.85 8.74
C GLU A 95 -16.74 5.02 9.41
N LYS A 96 -16.66 5.01 10.73
CA LYS A 96 -15.97 6.05 11.49
C LYS A 96 -14.47 6.08 11.21
N ALA A 97 -13.83 4.92 11.11
CA ALA A 97 -12.44 4.80 10.75
C ALA A 97 -12.19 5.37 9.34
N ASN A 98 -13.01 4.99 8.36
CA ASN A 98 -12.88 5.45 6.98
C ASN A 98 -13.12 6.96 6.83
N LYS A 99 -14.07 7.55 7.55
CA LYS A 99 -14.33 8.99 7.54
C LYS A 99 -13.12 9.84 7.96
N ILE A 100 -12.25 9.27 8.78
CA ILE A 100 -11.01 9.94 9.22
C ILE A 100 -9.86 9.59 8.30
N MET A 101 -9.67 8.31 8.02
CA MET A 101 -8.49 7.81 7.29
C MET A 101 -8.47 8.26 5.83
N MET A 102 -9.61 8.28 5.15
CA MET A 102 -9.65 8.63 3.72
C MET A 102 -9.26 10.09 3.44
N PRO A 103 -9.83 11.11 4.10
CA PRO A 103 -9.38 12.48 3.90
C PRO A 103 -7.91 12.71 4.25
N VAL A 104 -7.41 12.07 5.31
CA VAL A 104 -6.01 12.14 5.70
C VAL A 104 -5.12 11.54 4.62
N LEU A 105 -5.47 10.37 4.08
CA LEU A 105 -4.75 9.72 3.00
C LEU A 105 -4.68 10.61 1.74
N PHE A 106 -5.82 11.14 1.28
CA PHE A 106 -5.84 12.03 0.13
C PHE A 106 -5.04 13.32 0.35
N GLY A 107 -5.15 13.92 1.52
CA GLY A 107 -4.38 15.09 1.89
C GLY A 107 -2.87 14.82 1.89
N LEU A 108 -2.46 13.68 2.44
CA LEU A 108 -1.07 13.26 2.46
C LEU A 108 -0.54 13.01 1.03
N PHE A 109 -1.29 12.33 0.18
CA PHE A 109 -0.90 12.13 -1.22
C PHE A 109 -0.78 13.44 -1.99
N LEU A 110 -1.65 14.43 -1.74
CA LEU A 110 -1.55 15.75 -2.37
C LEU A 110 -0.27 16.48 -1.95
N VAL A 111 0.05 16.47 -0.64
CA VAL A 111 1.28 17.07 -0.14
C VAL A 111 2.51 16.40 -0.74
N LEU A 112 2.50 15.07 -0.80
CA LEU A 112 3.58 14.30 -1.42
C LEU A 112 3.70 14.56 -2.91
N ALA A 113 2.59 14.65 -3.65
CA ALA A 113 2.61 14.95 -5.08
C ALA A 113 3.29 16.29 -5.36
N VAL A 114 2.97 17.32 -4.56
CA VAL A 114 3.61 18.64 -4.67
C VAL A 114 5.09 18.55 -4.35
N TYR A 115 5.47 17.89 -3.26
CA TYR A 115 6.87 17.74 -2.88
C TYR A 115 7.68 16.99 -3.93
N ILE A 116 7.20 15.82 -4.39
CA ILE A 116 7.88 14.98 -5.37
C ILE A 116 8.05 15.72 -6.71
N ALA A 117 7.08 16.56 -7.09
CA ALA A 117 7.19 17.38 -8.30
C ALA A 117 8.38 18.34 -8.27
N THR A 118 8.88 18.70 -7.07
CA THR A 118 10.08 19.56 -6.91
C THR A 118 11.39 18.77 -6.92
N LEU A 119 11.36 17.44 -6.87
CA LEU A 119 12.56 16.61 -6.79
C LEU A 119 13.26 16.52 -8.16
N PRO A 120 14.60 16.61 -8.20
CA PRO A 120 15.37 16.32 -9.40
C PRO A 120 15.13 14.88 -9.86
N GLY A 121 14.90 14.68 -11.16
CA GLY A 121 14.65 13.33 -11.72
C GLY A 121 13.19 12.88 -11.70
N ALA A 122 12.30 13.48 -10.91
CA ALA A 122 10.87 13.14 -10.88
C ALA A 122 10.20 13.33 -12.27
N GLN A 123 10.71 14.25 -13.08
CA GLN A 123 10.20 14.53 -14.43
C GLN A 123 10.23 13.30 -15.35
N GLU A 124 11.21 12.42 -15.20
CA GLU A 124 11.28 11.18 -15.99
C GLU A 124 10.13 10.22 -15.60
N GLY A 125 9.76 10.18 -14.34
CA GLY A 125 8.58 9.44 -13.87
C GLY A 125 7.28 9.97 -14.45
N TYR A 126 7.10 11.28 -14.49
CA TYR A 126 5.91 11.89 -15.12
C TYR A 126 5.87 11.62 -16.62
N LYS A 127 7.00 11.75 -17.33
CA LYS A 127 7.08 11.38 -18.75
C LYS A 127 6.72 9.91 -18.98
N TYR A 128 7.17 9.01 -18.10
CA TYR A 128 6.86 7.60 -18.19
C TYR A 128 5.36 7.32 -18.07
N ILE A 129 4.68 7.91 -17.06
CA ILE A 129 3.23 7.74 -16.85
C ILE A 129 2.42 8.33 -18.00
N LEU A 130 2.81 9.53 -18.47
CA LEU A 130 2.06 10.27 -19.47
C LEU A 130 2.37 9.82 -20.90
N LYS A 131 3.34 8.94 -21.09
CA LYS A 131 3.71 8.41 -22.40
C LYS A 131 2.64 7.44 -22.90
N ILE A 132 1.78 7.93 -23.76
CA ILE A 132 0.77 7.09 -24.42
C ILE A 132 1.46 6.20 -25.46
N ASN A 133 1.28 4.90 -25.37
CA ASN A 133 1.72 3.93 -26.38
C ASN A 133 0.49 3.37 -27.12
N PRO A 134 0.15 3.90 -28.30
CA PRO A 134 -1.02 3.45 -29.06
C PRO A 134 -0.94 1.95 -29.45
N ALA A 135 0.28 1.44 -29.69
CA ALA A 135 0.47 0.03 -30.00
C ALA A 135 0.08 -0.90 -28.85
N GLY A 136 0.26 -0.44 -27.59
CA GLY A 136 -0.18 -1.18 -26.42
C GLY A 136 -1.70 -1.33 -26.33
N LEU A 137 -2.47 -0.39 -26.87
CA LEU A 137 -3.94 -0.48 -26.90
C LEU A 137 -4.45 -1.58 -27.85
N ALA A 138 -3.63 -1.98 -28.81
CA ALA A 138 -3.95 -3.08 -29.74
C ALA A 138 -3.56 -4.46 -29.17
N ASP A 139 -2.81 -4.52 -28.07
CA ASP A 139 -2.41 -5.78 -27.44
C ASP A 139 -3.53 -6.27 -26.48
N PRO A 140 -4.15 -7.43 -26.73
CA PRO A 140 -5.19 -8.00 -25.86
C PRO A 140 -4.70 -8.22 -24.41
N LYS A 141 -3.41 -8.45 -24.19
CA LYS A 141 -2.84 -8.66 -22.86
C LYS A 141 -3.00 -7.42 -21.97
N VAL A 142 -2.84 -6.23 -22.55
CA VAL A 142 -3.01 -4.96 -21.81
C VAL A 142 -4.43 -4.86 -21.27
N TRP A 143 -5.44 -5.23 -22.06
CA TRP A 143 -6.83 -5.23 -21.63
C TRP A 143 -7.12 -6.27 -20.55
N VAL A 144 -6.54 -7.47 -20.67
CA VAL A 144 -6.69 -8.53 -19.64
C VAL A 144 -6.12 -8.04 -18.31
N PHE A 145 -4.93 -7.44 -18.30
CA PHE A 145 -4.34 -6.87 -17.08
C PHE A 145 -5.15 -5.69 -16.54
N ALA A 146 -5.61 -4.80 -17.39
CA ALA A 146 -6.41 -3.65 -17.00
C ALA A 146 -7.75 -4.08 -16.36
N PHE A 147 -8.46 -5.02 -16.97
CA PHE A 147 -9.67 -5.59 -16.39
C PHE A 147 -9.40 -6.32 -15.10
N GLY A 148 -8.34 -7.14 -15.04
CA GLY A 148 -7.94 -7.82 -13.82
C GLY A 148 -7.68 -6.84 -12.66
N GLN A 149 -6.97 -5.75 -12.93
CA GLN A 149 -6.72 -4.70 -11.94
C GLN A 149 -8.01 -3.98 -11.54
N ALA A 150 -8.89 -3.66 -12.46
CA ALA A 150 -10.18 -3.01 -12.14
C ALA A 150 -11.06 -3.91 -11.26
N PHE A 151 -11.17 -5.20 -11.58
CA PHE A 151 -11.89 -6.17 -10.75
C PHE A 151 -11.30 -6.32 -9.35
N PHE A 152 -9.99 -6.25 -9.24
CA PHE A 152 -9.28 -6.32 -7.96
C PHE A 152 -9.51 -5.04 -7.16
N SER A 153 -9.30 -3.86 -7.73
CA SER A 153 -9.40 -2.55 -7.07
C SER A 153 -10.81 -2.28 -6.57
N LEU A 154 -11.83 -2.55 -7.38
CA LEU A 154 -13.23 -2.41 -7.00
C LEU A 154 -13.75 -3.53 -6.09
N SER A 155 -12.86 -4.42 -5.63
CA SER A 155 -13.19 -5.55 -4.75
C SER A 155 -14.28 -6.50 -5.30
N VAL A 156 -14.47 -6.52 -6.62
CA VAL A 156 -15.41 -7.44 -7.28
C VAL A 156 -14.89 -8.87 -7.18
N ALA A 157 -13.62 -9.09 -7.49
CA ALA A 157 -12.98 -10.41 -7.42
C ALA A 157 -12.91 -10.99 -6.00
N GLY A 158 -12.83 -10.12 -4.96
CA GLY A 158 -12.73 -10.51 -3.55
C GLY A 158 -14.06 -10.59 -2.81
N ASN A 159 -15.20 -10.48 -3.50
CA ASN A 159 -16.54 -10.41 -2.91
C ASN A 159 -16.78 -9.20 -1.97
N GLY A 160 -15.86 -8.25 -1.89
CA GLY A 160 -16.01 -7.06 -1.05
C GLY A 160 -17.21 -6.23 -1.45
N SER A 161 -17.43 -6.01 -2.74
CA SER A 161 -18.59 -5.29 -3.25
C SER A 161 -19.92 -5.94 -2.87
N VAL A 162 -19.97 -7.29 -2.82
CA VAL A 162 -21.17 -8.03 -2.38
C VAL A 162 -21.42 -7.81 -0.90
N ILE A 163 -20.37 -7.84 -0.08
CA ILE A 163 -20.47 -7.62 1.37
C ILE A 163 -20.93 -6.20 1.66
N TYR A 164 -20.32 -5.19 1.04
CA TYR A 164 -20.74 -3.79 1.21
C TYR A 164 -22.16 -3.55 0.69
N GLY A 165 -22.52 -4.16 -0.43
CA GLY A 165 -23.89 -4.09 -0.95
C GLY A 165 -24.94 -4.66 0.01
N SER A 166 -24.58 -5.68 0.81
CA SER A 166 -25.50 -6.25 1.80
C SER A 166 -25.75 -5.33 3.00
N TYR A 167 -24.96 -4.27 3.17
CA TYR A 167 -25.11 -3.30 4.26
C TYR A 167 -25.88 -2.05 3.86
N LEU A 168 -26.23 -1.91 2.57
CA LEU A 168 -26.96 -0.75 2.09
C LEU A 168 -28.40 -0.76 2.57
N PRO A 169 -28.95 0.40 2.99
CA PRO A 169 -30.35 0.51 3.37
C PRO A 169 -31.29 0.31 2.17
N GLU A 170 -32.55 -0.05 2.45
CA GLU A 170 -33.59 -0.11 1.44
C GLU A 170 -33.80 1.29 0.84
N GLY A 171 -33.82 1.36 -0.50
CA GLY A 171 -34.00 2.62 -1.22
C GLY A 171 -32.73 3.35 -1.62
N GLU A 172 -31.54 2.80 -1.33
CA GLU A 172 -30.26 3.34 -1.80
C GLU A 172 -30.18 3.32 -3.34
N ASP A 173 -29.72 4.42 -3.92
CA ASP A 173 -29.41 4.50 -5.35
C ASP A 173 -28.10 3.78 -5.68
N ILE A 174 -28.18 2.46 -5.91
CA ILE A 174 -27.03 1.61 -6.19
C ILE A 174 -26.22 2.07 -7.41
N PRO A 175 -26.82 2.47 -8.56
CA PRO A 175 -26.07 2.97 -9.70
C PRO A 175 -25.23 4.20 -9.40
N SER A 176 -25.80 5.15 -8.65
CA SER A 176 -25.08 6.37 -8.23
C SER A 176 -23.93 6.04 -7.28
N SER A 177 -24.16 5.20 -6.31
CA SER A 177 -23.14 4.75 -5.35
C SER A 177 -22.01 3.99 -6.04
N ALA A 178 -22.31 3.07 -6.95
CA ALA A 178 -21.31 2.32 -7.73
C ALA A 178 -20.49 3.26 -8.64
N ARG A 179 -21.12 4.25 -9.28
CA ARG A 179 -20.42 5.25 -10.09
C ARG A 179 -19.46 6.07 -9.23
N ASN A 180 -19.89 6.52 -8.06
CA ASN A 180 -19.03 7.28 -7.14
C ASN A 180 -17.83 6.46 -6.70
N VAL A 181 -18.00 5.18 -6.33
CA VAL A 181 -16.91 4.28 -5.98
C VAL A 181 -15.91 4.19 -7.12
N ALA A 182 -16.37 3.94 -8.36
CA ALA A 182 -15.48 3.83 -9.52
C ALA A 182 -14.70 5.11 -9.82
N VAL A 183 -15.36 6.29 -9.69
CA VAL A 183 -14.73 7.60 -9.90
C VAL A 183 -13.66 7.87 -8.84
N PHE A 184 -13.98 7.69 -7.56
CA PHE A 184 -13.03 7.94 -6.47
C PHE A 184 -11.89 6.94 -6.47
N ASP A 185 -12.12 5.67 -6.79
CA ASP A 185 -11.09 4.65 -6.96
C ASP A 185 -10.10 5.04 -8.06
N THR A 186 -10.62 5.49 -9.21
CA THR A 186 -9.79 5.96 -10.33
C THR A 186 -8.96 7.18 -9.95
N ILE A 187 -9.57 8.17 -9.26
CA ILE A 187 -8.84 9.37 -8.79
C ILE A 187 -7.73 8.98 -7.82
N ALA A 188 -8.02 8.10 -6.87
CA ALA A 188 -7.03 7.61 -5.91
C ALA A 188 -5.88 6.88 -6.60
N ALA A 189 -6.17 6.01 -7.57
CA ALA A 189 -5.17 5.29 -8.33
C ALA A 189 -4.27 6.22 -9.14
N LEU A 190 -4.85 7.21 -9.82
CA LEU A 190 -4.09 8.22 -10.56
C LEU A 190 -3.21 9.06 -9.64
N LEU A 191 -3.74 9.50 -8.51
CA LEU A 191 -2.98 10.26 -7.52
C LEU A 191 -1.82 9.44 -6.95
N ALA A 192 -2.06 8.18 -6.62
CA ALA A 192 -1.01 7.27 -6.17
C ALA A 192 0.08 7.06 -7.25
N ALA A 193 -0.31 6.88 -8.50
CA ALA A 193 0.63 6.75 -9.61
C ALA A 193 1.49 8.01 -9.78
N LEU A 194 0.89 9.20 -9.70
CA LEU A 194 1.58 10.49 -9.78
C LEU A 194 2.52 10.78 -8.61
N VAL A 195 2.40 10.03 -7.52
CA VAL A 195 3.32 10.10 -6.37
C VAL A 195 4.39 9.03 -6.48
N ILE A 196 4.01 7.77 -6.61
CA ILE A 196 4.93 6.63 -6.45
C ILE A 196 5.92 6.52 -7.61
N VAL A 197 5.47 6.64 -8.85
CA VAL A 197 6.36 6.47 -10.01
C VAL A 197 7.38 7.60 -10.15
N PRO A 198 7.00 8.89 -10.02
CA PRO A 198 8.00 9.97 -10.01
C PRO A 198 8.93 9.93 -8.79
N ALA A 199 8.45 9.47 -7.62
CA ALA A 199 9.29 9.26 -6.44
C ALA A 199 10.39 8.22 -6.72
N MET A 200 10.02 7.10 -7.34
CA MET A 200 10.97 6.07 -7.75
C MET A 200 11.98 6.62 -8.76
N ALA A 201 11.51 7.41 -9.74
CA ALA A 201 12.39 8.06 -10.72
C ALA A 201 13.40 9.00 -10.07
N ALA A 202 12.98 9.77 -9.10
CA ALA A 202 13.84 10.69 -8.37
C ALA A 202 14.94 9.97 -7.58
N VAL A 203 14.64 8.78 -7.04
CA VAL A 203 15.61 7.97 -6.28
C VAL A 203 16.58 7.21 -7.18
N LEU A 204 16.10 6.61 -8.28
CA LEU A 204 16.91 5.81 -9.19
C LEU A 204 17.75 6.66 -10.16
N GLY A 205 17.43 7.94 -10.31
CA GLY A 205 18.03 8.79 -11.33
C GLY A 205 17.49 8.50 -12.74
N ALA A 206 18.13 9.07 -13.78
CA ALA A 206 17.73 8.95 -15.18
C ALA A 206 17.94 7.53 -15.72
N GLY A 207 17.00 6.64 -15.46
CA GLY A 207 17.08 5.25 -15.92
C GLY A 207 15.90 4.41 -15.50
N ILE A 208 14.65 4.90 -15.68
CA ILE A 208 13.46 4.05 -15.51
C ILE A 208 13.34 3.13 -16.73
N SER A 209 14.31 2.26 -16.95
CA SER A 209 14.20 1.19 -17.94
C SER A 209 13.44 0.00 -17.38
N GLU A 210 13.46 -0.18 -16.06
CA GLU A 210 12.80 -1.27 -15.36
C GLU A 210 12.02 -0.73 -14.15
N VAL A 211 10.71 -0.60 -14.33
CA VAL A 211 9.80 -0.34 -13.20
C VAL A 211 9.63 -1.64 -12.45
N HIS A 212 10.32 -1.78 -11.32
CA HIS A 212 10.08 -2.90 -10.43
C HIS A 212 8.70 -2.74 -9.80
N GLY A 213 7.79 -3.67 -10.12
CA GLY A 213 6.46 -3.70 -9.53
C GLY A 213 6.44 -4.27 -8.10
N GLY A 214 5.29 -4.18 -7.46
CA GLY A 214 5.03 -4.83 -6.19
C GLY A 214 5.26 -3.94 -4.95
N PRO A 215 5.18 -4.54 -3.75
CA PRO A 215 5.22 -3.82 -2.47
C PRO A 215 6.52 -3.03 -2.24
N GLY A 216 7.62 -3.43 -2.85
CA GLY A 216 8.91 -2.74 -2.77
C GLY A 216 8.84 -1.28 -3.20
N LEU A 217 7.97 -0.93 -4.17
CA LEU A 217 7.77 0.46 -4.57
C LEU A 217 7.36 1.35 -3.40
N MET A 218 6.45 0.87 -2.57
CA MET A 218 5.92 1.63 -1.44
C MET A 218 6.87 1.57 -0.23
N PHE A 219 7.35 0.38 0.11
CA PHE A 219 8.08 0.17 1.37
C PHE A 219 9.58 0.42 1.27
N VAL A 220 10.14 0.56 0.08
CA VAL A 220 11.56 0.84 -0.11
C VAL A 220 11.77 2.22 -0.75
N TYR A 221 11.23 2.44 -1.96
CA TYR A 221 11.48 3.69 -2.67
C TYR A 221 10.83 4.91 -2.02
N LEU A 222 9.56 4.79 -1.60
CA LEU A 222 8.85 5.90 -0.97
C LEU A 222 9.46 6.25 0.40
N VAL A 223 9.91 5.24 1.15
CA VAL A 223 10.61 5.44 2.43
C VAL A 223 11.93 6.20 2.22
N ASN A 224 12.67 5.88 1.15
CA ASN A 224 13.89 6.61 0.81
C ASN A 224 13.59 8.10 0.55
N VAL A 225 12.52 8.40 -0.19
CA VAL A 225 12.08 9.79 -0.43
C VAL A 225 11.72 10.48 0.89
N PHE A 226 10.98 9.81 1.78
CA PHE A 226 10.64 10.37 3.08
C PHE A 226 11.87 10.68 3.93
N ASN A 227 12.85 9.78 3.96
CA ASN A 227 14.08 9.99 4.71
C ASN A 227 14.93 11.15 4.17
N ALA A 228 14.83 11.44 2.87
CA ALA A 228 15.48 12.59 2.23
C ALA A 228 14.70 13.90 2.42
N MET A 229 13.42 13.84 2.80
CA MET A 229 12.54 15.00 2.88
C MET A 229 12.73 15.75 4.20
N PRO A 230 12.83 17.09 4.19
CA PRO A 230 12.76 17.89 5.42
C PRO A 230 11.43 17.65 6.15
N GLY A 231 11.48 17.13 7.38
CA GLY A 231 10.27 16.79 8.14
C GLY A 231 9.56 15.52 7.71
N GLY A 232 10.20 14.66 6.93
CA GLY A 232 9.66 13.36 6.50
C GLY A 232 9.58 12.28 7.59
N ARG A 233 9.86 12.65 8.82
CA ARG A 233 9.80 11.84 10.04
C ARG A 233 8.39 11.75 10.60
#